data_65642c4b69b4c9fd5714744bf26fe3fc
#
_entry.id   65642c4b69b4c9fd5714744bf26fe3fc
#
_cell.length_a   1.000
_cell.length_b   1.000
_cell.length_c   1.000
_cell.angle_alpha   90.00
_cell.angle_beta   90.00
_cell.angle_gamma   90.00
#
_symmetry.space_group_name_H-M   'P 1'
#
loop_
_entity.id
_entity.type
_entity.pdbx_description
1 polymer ?
#
loop_
_entity_poly.entity_id
_entity_poly.type
_entity_poly.pdbx_seq_one_letter_code
_entity_poly.pdbx_strand_id
1 'polypeptide(L)'
;IIGIDAKFGKLNLAAKYEFKANMNIENDTHDITAPDAAADFMAPYQNGVNTPSDLPAMLSLAASYEILPSLRASVEYHFFDDKNAGMADGKQKTLKHGTHEYLAGVEWDINKLFTVSGGYQKTDYGLSDAFQSDTSFSCDSYSVGFGGRINFTEALSLDVAYFWTTYSDYTKENVRGLGASIDKDVYSRTNKVFGVSVNYKF
;
A
#
# COMPACT_ATOMS: atom_id res chain seq x y z
N ILE A 1 0.89 -19.16 -0.09
CA ILE A 1 0.72 -18.43 -1.36
C ILE A 1 0.46 -19.46 -2.45
N ILE A 2 -0.53 -19.19 -3.30
CA ILE A 2 -0.84 -19.95 -4.51
C ILE A 2 -0.85 -18.95 -5.67
N GLY A 3 -0.22 -19.33 -6.81
CA GLY A 3 -0.20 -18.48 -7.99
C GLY A 3 -0.21 -19.29 -9.27
N ILE A 4 -0.70 -18.67 -10.33
CA ILE A 4 -0.69 -19.20 -11.69
C ILE A 4 -0.27 -18.07 -12.64
N ASP A 5 0.54 -18.40 -13.60
CA ASP A 5 0.94 -17.55 -14.71
C ASP A 5 0.80 -18.33 -16.01
N ALA A 6 0.21 -17.70 -17.03
CA ALA A 6 -0.06 -18.35 -18.32
C ALA A 6 0.17 -17.37 -19.47
N LYS A 7 1.05 -17.76 -20.40
CA LYS A 7 1.37 -16.98 -21.61
C LYS A 7 0.69 -17.55 -22.85
N PHE A 8 -0.07 -16.69 -23.54
CA PHE A 8 -0.79 -16.99 -24.77
C PHE A 8 -0.31 -16.05 -25.90
N GLY A 9 0.77 -16.45 -26.56
CA GLY A 9 1.41 -15.58 -27.55
C GLY A 9 1.91 -14.27 -26.94
N LYS A 10 1.28 -13.15 -27.28
CA LYS A 10 1.60 -11.81 -26.77
C LYS A 10 0.91 -11.44 -25.46
N LEU A 11 -0.09 -12.22 -25.03
CA LEU A 11 -0.84 -12.02 -23.79
C LEU A 11 -0.25 -12.87 -22.68
N ASN A 12 0.03 -12.25 -21.53
CA ASN A 12 0.33 -12.95 -20.29
C ASN A 12 -0.73 -12.65 -19.25
N LEU A 13 -1.25 -13.67 -18.58
CA LEU A 13 -2.23 -13.57 -17.50
C LEU A 13 -1.65 -14.19 -16.24
N ALA A 14 -1.79 -13.49 -15.12
CA ALA A 14 -1.37 -14.00 -13.82
C ALA A 14 -2.45 -13.79 -12.76
N ALA A 15 -2.53 -14.73 -11.83
CA ALA A 15 -3.33 -14.63 -10.63
C ALA A 15 -2.55 -15.16 -9.43
N LYS A 16 -2.64 -14.46 -8.30
CA LYS A 16 -1.98 -14.86 -7.06
C LYS A 16 -2.94 -14.66 -5.89
N TYR A 17 -2.96 -15.62 -4.99
CA TYR A 17 -3.66 -15.51 -3.71
C TYR A 17 -2.69 -15.77 -2.55
N GLU A 18 -2.61 -14.81 -1.65
CA GLU A 18 -1.88 -14.93 -0.40
C GLU A 18 -2.88 -15.11 0.74
N PHE A 19 -2.71 -16.19 1.48
CA PHE A 19 -3.56 -16.45 2.64
C PHE A 19 -3.23 -15.49 3.77
N LYS A 20 -4.23 -15.13 4.55
CA LYS A 20 -4.03 -14.38 5.77
C LYS A 20 -3.02 -15.09 6.68
N ALA A 21 -2.05 -14.36 7.19
CA ALA A 21 -1.13 -14.84 8.21
C ALA A 21 -1.48 -14.19 9.56
N ASN A 22 -1.83 -15.03 10.54
CA ASN A 22 -2.10 -14.56 11.88
C ASN A 22 -0.76 -14.26 12.56
N MET A 23 -0.62 -13.03 13.03
CA MET A 23 0.55 -12.56 13.77
C MET A 23 0.10 -11.81 15.01
N ASN A 24 0.92 -11.90 16.05
CA ASN A 24 0.74 -11.12 17.27
C ASN A 24 2.04 -10.40 17.59
N ILE A 25 1.91 -9.17 18.08
CA ILE A 25 3.01 -8.41 18.64
C ILE A 25 2.81 -8.38 20.15
N GLU A 26 3.78 -8.92 20.91
CA GLU A 26 3.81 -8.84 22.35
C GLU A 26 4.73 -7.70 22.78
N ASN A 27 4.25 -6.85 23.68
CA ASN A 27 5.04 -5.75 24.18
C ASN A 27 6.08 -6.26 25.21
N ASP A 28 7.33 -5.91 24.98
CA ASP A 28 8.43 -6.05 25.94
C ASP A 28 8.78 -4.67 26.51
N THR A 29 7.99 -4.23 27.49
CA THR A 29 8.07 -2.90 28.08
C THR A 29 8.61 -2.98 29.48
N HIS A 30 9.74 -2.30 29.77
CA HIS A 30 10.41 -2.40 31.06
C HIS A 30 10.05 -1.28 32.04
N ASP A 31 9.96 -0.04 31.59
CA ASP A 31 9.73 1.11 32.47
C ASP A 31 8.65 2.03 31.89
N ILE A 32 7.41 1.87 32.35
CA ILE A 32 6.33 2.81 32.10
C ILE A 32 6.11 3.67 33.33
N THR A 33 6.38 4.96 33.22
CA THR A 33 6.01 5.95 34.21
C THR A 33 4.92 6.85 33.63
N ALA A 34 3.71 6.74 34.13
CA ALA A 34 2.57 7.55 33.72
C ALA A 34 1.74 7.96 34.93
N PRO A 35 1.11 9.15 34.91
CA PRO A 35 0.13 9.53 35.92
C PRO A 35 -1.05 8.55 35.92
N ASP A 36 -1.67 8.31 37.09
CA ASP A 36 -2.85 7.43 37.23
C ASP A 36 -3.97 7.80 36.25
N ALA A 37 -4.15 9.10 35.97
CA ALA A 37 -5.12 9.59 34.99
C ALA A 37 -4.86 9.11 33.53
N ALA A 38 -3.66 8.62 33.22
CA ALA A 38 -3.30 8.09 31.92
C ALA A 38 -3.31 6.55 31.86
N ALA A 39 -3.72 5.86 32.93
CA ALA A 39 -3.65 4.41 33.00
C ALA A 39 -4.38 3.70 31.87
N ASP A 40 -5.60 4.11 31.54
CA ASP A 40 -6.40 3.54 30.44
C ASP A 40 -5.73 3.75 29.09
N PHE A 41 -5.14 4.92 28.86
CA PHE A 41 -4.38 5.22 27.62
C PHE A 41 -3.12 4.37 27.51
N MET A 42 -2.48 4.06 28.63
CA MET A 42 -1.23 3.28 28.68
C MET A 42 -1.47 1.76 28.72
N ALA A 43 -2.71 1.31 28.96
CA ALA A 43 -3.02 -0.11 29.05
C ALA A 43 -2.56 -0.95 27.84
N PRO A 44 -2.73 -0.50 26.59
CA PRO A 44 -2.26 -1.25 25.42
C PRO A 44 -0.73 -1.40 25.33
N TYR A 45 0.04 -0.59 26.06
CA TYR A 45 1.51 -0.56 26.03
C TYR A 45 2.17 -1.28 27.20
N GLN A 46 1.37 -1.89 28.08
CA GLN A 46 1.89 -2.63 29.23
C GLN A 46 2.68 -3.86 28.79
N ASN A 47 3.64 -4.27 29.62
CA ASN A 47 4.46 -5.45 29.39
C ASN A 47 3.59 -6.71 29.23
N GLY A 48 3.91 -7.56 28.25
CA GLY A 48 3.20 -8.80 27.96
C GLY A 48 1.83 -8.62 27.29
N VAL A 49 1.38 -7.38 27.02
CA VAL A 49 0.16 -7.15 26.25
C VAL A 49 0.41 -7.60 24.80
N ASN A 50 -0.50 -8.46 24.33
CA ASN A 50 -0.42 -9.07 23.02
C ASN A 50 -1.46 -8.45 22.08
N THR A 51 -1.00 -7.86 21.00
CA THR A 51 -1.84 -7.17 20.03
C THR A 51 -1.81 -7.90 18.69
N PRO A 52 -2.97 -8.28 18.11
CA PRO A 52 -3.03 -8.84 16.77
C PRO A 52 -2.45 -7.87 15.72
N SER A 53 -1.57 -8.38 14.87
CA SER A 53 -0.94 -7.65 13.76
C SER A 53 -0.87 -8.55 12.54
N ASP A 54 -2.03 -9.07 12.13
CA ASP A 54 -2.16 -10.01 11.02
C ASP A 54 -1.73 -9.38 9.69
N LEU A 55 -1.15 -10.19 8.82
CA LEU A 55 -1.07 -9.86 7.40
C LEU A 55 -2.41 -10.24 6.73
N PRO A 56 -3.10 -9.31 6.06
CA PRO A 56 -4.36 -9.61 5.39
C PRO A 56 -4.19 -10.61 4.27
N ALA A 57 -5.24 -11.34 3.94
CA ALA A 57 -5.29 -12.09 2.69
C ALA A 57 -5.23 -11.12 1.50
N MET A 58 -4.56 -11.51 0.42
CA MET A 58 -4.43 -10.69 -0.78
C MET A 58 -4.74 -11.52 -2.03
N LEU A 59 -5.60 -10.97 -2.89
CA LEU A 59 -5.82 -11.44 -4.26
C LEU A 59 -5.14 -10.45 -5.22
N SER A 60 -4.30 -10.95 -6.12
CA SER A 60 -3.72 -10.18 -7.21
C SER A 60 -4.10 -10.81 -8.55
N LEU A 61 -4.56 -9.98 -9.49
CA LEU A 61 -4.86 -10.36 -10.87
C LEU A 61 -4.10 -9.43 -11.79
N ALA A 62 -3.42 -9.97 -12.79
CA ALA A 62 -2.64 -9.20 -13.74
C ALA A 62 -2.83 -9.69 -15.17
N ALA A 63 -2.79 -8.74 -16.09
CA ALA A 63 -2.69 -9.01 -17.52
C ALA A 63 -1.65 -8.10 -18.15
N SER A 64 -0.75 -8.64 -18.96
CA SER A 64 0.19 -7.86 -19.77
C SER A 64 0.12 -8.27 -21.23
N TYR A 65 0.35 -7.31 -22.11
CA TYR A 65 0.27 -7.50 -23.56
C TYR A 65 1.46 -6.88 -24.26
N GLU A 66 2.13 -7.65 -25.10
CA GLU A 66 3.21 -7.20 -26.00
C GLU A 66 2.59 -6.51 -27.23
N ILE A 67 2.37 -5.19 -27.17
CA ILE A 67 1.80 -4.40 -28.27
C ILE A 67 2.75 -4.47 -29.48
N LEU A 68 4.04 -4.22 -29.22
CA LEU A 68 5.15 -4.38 -30.14
C LEU A 68 6.25 -5.21 -29.44
N PRO A 69 7.24 -5.77 -30.16
CA PRO A 69 8.36 -6.44 -29.54
C PRO A 69 9.12 -5.58 -28.51
N SER A 70 9.05 -4.24 -28.67
CA SER A 70 9.69 -3.25 -27.80
C SER A 70 8.73 -2.53 -26.87
N LEU A 71 7.41 -2.78 -26.94
CA LEU A 71 6.41 -2.03 -26.16
C LEU A 71 5.44 -3.00 -25.46
N ARG A 72 5.40 -2.93 -24.14
CA ARG A 72 4.50 -3.71 -23.29
C ARG A 72 3.57 -2.80 -22.52
N ALA A 73 2.34 -3.24 -22.30
CA ALA A 73 1.39 -2.62 -21.38
C ALA A 73 0.88 -3.67 -20.40
N SER A 74 0.61 -3.25 -19.18
CA SER A 74 0.03 -4.11 -18.13
C SER A 74 -1.09 -3.39 -17.41
N VAL A 75 -2.01 -4.20 -16.88
CA VAL A 75 -3.03 -3.78 -15.91
C VAL A 75 -3.05 -4.80 -14.78
N GLU A 76 -3.25 -4.31 -13.56
CA GLU A 76 -3.28 -5.15 -12.38
C GLU A 76 -4.41 -4.69 -11.45
N TYR A 77 -4.93 -5.65 -10.71
CA TYR A 77 -5.89 -5.42 -9.64
C TYR A 77 -5.44 -6.18 -8.40
N HIS A 78 -5.40 -5.45 -7.26
CA HIS A 78 -5.15 -6.06 -5.97
C HIS A 78 -6.34 -5.82 -5.04
N PHE A 79 -6.67 -6.83 -4.28
CA PHE A 79 -7.62 -6.75 -3.19
C PHE A 79 -6.95 -7.25 -1.91
N PHE A 80 -6.96 -6.43 -0.87
CA PHE A 80 -6.49 -6.77 0.45
C PHE A 80 -7.68 -6.89 1.38
N ASP A 81 -7.84 -8.03 2.03
CA ASP A 81 -8.91 -8.29 3.00
C ASP A 81 -8.51 -7.81 4.40
N ASP A 82 -8.02 -6.58 4.48
CA ASP A 82 -7.57 -5.93 5.71
C ASP A 82 -8.72 -5.72 6.72
N LYS A 83 -9.96 -5.50 6.26
CA LYS A 83 -11.12 -5.45 7.13
C LYS A 83 -11.29 -6.70 8.02
N ASN A 84 -10.89 -7.86 7.53
CA ASN A 84 -10.98 -9.15 8.22
C ASN A 84 -9.65 -9.63 8.83
N ALA A 85 -8.60 -8.82 8.77
CA ALA A 85 -7.34 -9.07 9.45
C ALA A 85 -7.38 -8.52 10.87
N GLY A 86 -6.77 -9.21 11.84
CA GLY A 86 -6.64 -8.70 13.20
C GLY A 86 -5.51 -7.67 13.23
N MET A 87 -5.83 -6.39 13.20
CA MET A 87 -4.87 -5.30 13.28
C MET A 87 -5.51 -4.05 13.89
N ALA A 88 -4.70 -3.05 14.25
CA ALA A 88 -5.13 -1.74 14.71
C ALA A 88 -6.22 -1.83 15.81
N ASP A 89 -6.07 -2.72 16.77
CA ASP A 89 -7.03 -2.98 17.88
C ASP A 89 -8.48 -3.25 17.41
N GLY A 90 -8.63 -3.89 16.25
CA GLY A 90 -9.93 -4.18 15.68
C GLY A 90 -10.57 -3.00 14.94
N LYS A 91 -9.92 -1.86 14.86
CA LYS A 91 -10.37 -0.66 14.18
C LYS A 91 -10.63 -0.87 12.68
N GLN A 92 -9.87 -1.76 12.04
CA GLN A 92 -10.06 -2.16 10.65
C GLN A 92 -11.47 -2.71 10.35
N LYS A 93 -12.18 -3.26 11.36
CA LYS A 93 -13.57 -3.74 11.20
C LYS A 93 -14.53 -2.63 10.86
N THR A 94 -14.16 -1.38 11.14
CA THR A 94 -14.98 -0.19 10.82
C THR A 94 -14.81 0.29 9.38
N LEU A 95 -13.86 -0.27 8.61
CA LEU A 95 -13.75 -0.03 7.18
C LEU A 95 -15.05 -0.47 6.47
N LYS A 96 -15.43 0.21 5.41
CA LYS A 96 -16.59 -0.14 4.57
C LYS A 96 -16.34 -1.45 3.82
N HIS A 97 -15.13 -1.61 3.32
CA HIS A 97 -14.64 -2.80 2.61
C HIS A 97 -13.12 -2.92 2.79
N GLY A 98 -12.51 -3.99 2.30
CA GLY A 98 -11.06 -4.12 2.21
C GLY A 98 -10.46 -3.19 1.15
N THR A 99 -9.14 -3.07 1.13
CA THR A 99 -8.44 -2.18 0.20
C THR A 99 -8.45 -2.72 -1.22
N HIS A 100 -8.78 -1.86 -2.18
CA HIS A 100 -8.70 -2.13 -3.61
C HIS A 100 -7.62 -1.28 -4.26
N GLU A 101 -6.79 -1.90 -5.09
CA GLU A 101 -5.81 -1.21 -5.90
C GLU A 101 -5.99 -1.55 -7.38
N TYR A 102 -5.93 -0.53 -8.20
CA TYR A 102 -6.00 -0.62 -9.66
C TYR A 102 -4.74 -0.01 -10.23
N LEU A 103 -4.01 -0.79 -11.03
CA LEU A 103 -2.74 -0.37 -11.58
C LEU A 103 -2.76 -0.52 -13.11
N ALA A 104 -2.07 0.40 -13.78
CA ALA A 104 -1.78 0.31 -15.21
C ALA A 104 -0.38 0.82 -15.48
N GLY A 105 0.33 0.19 -16.40
CA GLY A 105 1.70 0.57 -16.73
C GLY A 105 2.05 0.27 -18.20
N VAL A 106 3.04 1.00 -18.67
CA VAL A 106 3.66 0.79 -19.98
C VAL A 106 5.17 0.77 -19.82
N GLU A 107 5.84 -0.06 -20.60
CA GLU A 107 7.28 -0.12 -20.71
C GLU A 107 7.68 -0.16 -22.18
N TRP A 108 8.63 0.67 -22.55
CA TRP A 108 9.10 0.81 -23.92
C TRP A 108 10.63 0.70 -23.98
N ASP A 109 11.11 -0.34 -24.66
CA ASP A 109 12.51 -0.50 -25.06
C ASP A 109 12.77 0.40 -26.26
N ILE A 110 13.21 1.63 -26.04
CA ILE A 110 13.51 2.61 -27.12
C ILE A 110 14.59 2.04 -28.04
N ASN A 111 15.62 1.43 -27.45
CA ASN A 111 16.71 0.72 -28.12
C ASN A 111 17.39 -0.22 -27.11
N LYS A 112 18.50 -0.86 -27.50
CA LYS A 112 19.24 -1.78 -26.61
C LYS A 112 19.82 -1.11 -25.37
N LEU A 113 20.06 0.22 -25.43
CA LEU A 113 20.65 0.98 -24.34
C LEU A 113 19.60 1.52 -23.37
N PHE A 114 18.43 1.95 -23.88
CA PHE A 114 17.42 2.67 -23.08
C PHE A 114 16.08 1.99 -23.09
N THR A 115 15.55 1.77 -21.89
CA THR A 115 14.15 1.41 -21.63
C THR A 115 13.51 2.51 -20.77
N VAL A 116 12.28 2.88 -21.06
CA VAL A 116 11.50 3.82 -20.25
C VAL A 116 10.19 3.19 -19.83
N SER A 117 9.67 3.58 -18.69
CA SER A 117 8.40 3.10 -18.17
C SER A 117 7.58 4.22 -17.53
N GLY A 118 6.28 4.04 -17.52
CA GLY A 118 5.35 4.91 -16.81
C GLY A 118 4.18 4.12 -16.28
N GLY A 119 3.63 4.53 -15.14
CA GLY A 119 2.55 3.82 -14.50
C GLY A 119 1.65 4.72 -13.67
N TYR A 120 0.47 4.21 -13.44
CA TYR A 120 -0.58 4.80 -12.62
C TYR A 120 -1.13 3.75 -11.65
N GLN A 121 -1.41 4.17 -10.43
CA GLN A 121 -2.08 3.36 -9.41
C GLN A 121 -3.16 4.19 -8.74
N LYS A 122 -4.30 3.59 -8.48
CA LYS A 122 -5.36 4.13 -7.62
C LYS A 122 -5.58 3.16 -6.47
N THR A 123 -5.64 3.69 -5.24
CA THR A 123 -5.91 2.91 -4.03
C THR A 123 -7.15 3.46 -3.33
N ASP A 124 -8.10 2.57 -3.04
CA ASP A 124 -9.34 2.83 -2.30
C ASP A 124 -9.31 1.97 -1.03
N TYR A 125 -9.24 2.61 0.14
CA TYR A 125 -9.11 1.95 1.44
C TYR A 125 -10.44 1.64 2.12
N GLY A 126 -11.58 1.99 1.54
CA GLY A 126 -12.88 1.77 2.16
C GLY A 126 -13.09 2.51 3.48
N LEU A 127 -12.58 3.72 3.59
CA LEU A 127 -12.48 4.49 4.82
C LEU A 127 -13.83 4.84 5.44
N SER A 128 -13.86 4.91 6.77
CA SER A 128 -14.99 5.41 7.58
C SER A 128 -14.51 6.40 8.65
N ASP A 129 -15.38 7.22 9.18
CA ASP A 129 -15.05 8.16 10.27
C ASP A 129 -14.55 7.44 11.53
N ALA A 130 -15.08 6.24 11.81
CA ALA A 130 -14.67 5.44 12.95
C ALA A 130 -13.24 4.87 12.80
N PHE A 131 -12.75 4.72 11.56
CA PHE A 131 -11.38 4.28 11.29
C PHE A 131 -10.37 5.40 11.52
N GLN A 132 -10.71 6.64 11.23
CA GLN A 132 -9.78 7.78 11.28
C GLN A 132 -9.53 8.27 12.71
N SER A 133 -8.27 8.46 13.07
CA SER A 133 -7.84 9.11 14.32
C SER A 133 -6.53 9.85 14.12
N ASP A 134 -6.22 10.80 15.01
CA ASP A 134 -5.02 11.64 14.94
C ASP A 134 -3.71 10.84 14.99
N THR A 135 -3.73 9.67 15.63
CA THR A 135 -2.56 8.79 15.75
C THR A 135 -2.46 7.75 14.64
N SER A 136 -3.55 7.51 13.89
CA SER A 136 -3.58 6.52 12.82
C SER A 136 -4.72 6.84 11.85
N PHE A 137 -4.36 7.24 10.64
CA PHE A 137 -5.31 7.55 9.56
C PHE A 137 -4.79 7.04 8.21
N SER A 138 -5.72 6.87 7.27
CA SER A 138 -5.42 6.58 5.88
C SER A 138 -6.22 7.53 4.98
N CYS A 139 -5.78 7.70 3.75
CA CYS A 139 -6.46 8.50 2.74
C CYS A 139 -6.41 7.75 1.41
N ASP A 140 -7.51 7.73 0.68
CA ASP A 140 -7.53 7.21 -0.67
C ASP A 140 -6.54 7.98 -1.54
N SER A 141 -5.94 7.31 -2.50
CA SER A 141 -4.84 7.91 -3.23
C SER A 141 -4.78 7.50 -4.70
N TYR A 142 -4.05 8.30 -5.45
CA TYR A 142 -3.51 7.88 -6.73
C TYR A 142 -2.03 8.22 -6.81
N SER A 143 -1.29 7.37 -7.52
CA SER A 143 0.14 7.54 -7.76
C SER A 143 0.42 7.59 -9.25
N VAL A 144 1.39 8.41 -9.64
CA VAL A 144 1.95 8.44 -10.98
C VAL A 144 3.45 8.22 -10.87
N GLY A 145 3.99 7.32 -11.67
CA GLY A 145 5.40 6.98 -11.66
C GLY A 145 6.01 6.95 -13.05
N PHE A 146 7.29 7.28 -13.12
CA PHE A 146 8.12 7.18 -14.31
C PHE A 146 9.44 6.51 -13.95
N GLY A 147 9.93 5.67 -14.85
CA GLY A 147 11.20 4.99 -14.68
C GLY A 147 11.99 4.92 -15.98
N GLY A 148 13.26 4.66 -15.83
CA GLY A 148 14.15 4.41 -16.95
C GLY A 148 15.28 3.48 -16.58
N ARG A 149 15.70 2.65 -17.53
CA ARG A 149 16.84 1.78 -17.45
C ARG A 149 17.87 2.16 -18.49
N ILE A 150 19.14 2.17 -18.09
CA ILE A 150 20.29 2.31 -18.96
C ILE A 150 21.09 1.01 -18.89
N ASN A 151 21.19 0.27 -20.01
CA ASN A 151 21.98 -0.94 -20.12
C ASN A 151 23.39 -0.57 -20.62
N PHE A 152 24.35 -0.36 -19.76
CA PHE A 152 25.73 -0.03 -20.15
C PHE A 152 26.41 -1.17 -20.89
N THR A 153 26.15 -2.41 -20.45
CA THR A 153 26.61 -3.66 -21.07
C THR A 153 25.51 -4.71 -20.95
N GLU A 154 25.74 -5.91 -21.48
CA GLU A 154 24.83 -7.06 -21.27
C GLU A 154 24.78 -7.50 -19.80
N ALA A 155 25.81 -7.16 -19.02
CA ALA A 155 25.93 -7.51 -17.61
C ALA A 155 25.57 -6.37 -16.65
N LEU A 156 25.69 -5.10 -17.05
CA LEU A 156 25.54 -3.95 -16.15
C LEU A 156 24.43 -3.02 -16.61
N SER A 157 23.47 -2.76 -15.73
CA SER A 157 22.43 -1.75 -15.96
C SER A 157 22.18 -0.88 -14.72
N LEU A 158 21.65 0.32 -14.95
CA LEU A 158 21.21 1.28 -13.97
C LEU A 158 19.73 1.55 -14.17
N ASP A 159 18.93 1.40 -13.13
CA ASP A 159 17.53 1.82 -13.09
C ASP A 159 17.38 3.09 -12.26
N VAL A 160 16.59 4.03 -12.76
CA VAL A 160 16.20 5.25 -12.04
C VAL A 160 14.70 5.38 -12.11
N ALA A 161 14.06 5.64 -10.99
CA ALA A 161 12.61 5.80 -10.92
C ALA A 161 12.21 6.95 -10.00
N TYR A 162 11.11 7.58 -10.35
CA TYR A 162 10.46 8.57 -9.51
C TYR A 162 8.95 8.36 -9.55
N PHE A 163 8.32 8.37 -8.39
CA PHE A 163 6.87 8.44 -8.31
C PHE A 163 6.41 9.35 -7.17
N TRP A 164 5.22 9.89 -7.34
CA TRP A 164 4.54 10.60 -6.27
C TRP A 164 3.12 10.07 -6.11
N THR A 165 2.68 10.10 -4.87
CA THR A 165 1.32 9.75 -4.50
C THR A 165 0.61 11.01 -4.01
N THR A 166 -0.54 11.28 -4.61
CA THR A 166 -1.47 12.30 -4.17
C THR A 166 -2.58 11.60 -3.40
N TYR A 167 -2.81 12.04 -2.18
CA TYR A 167 -3.86 11.54 -1.31
C TYR A 167 -5.05 12.49 -1.35
N SER A 168 -6.24 11.92 -1.41
CA SER A 168 -7.47 12.69 -1.25
C SER A 168 -7.63 13.06 0.21
N ASP A 169 -7.90 14.33 0.51
CA ASP A 169 -8.16 14.74 1.86
C ASP A 169 -9.39 14.00 2.41
N TYR A 170 -9.26 13.49 3.63
CA TYR A 170 -10.38 12.90 4.35
C TYR A 170 -10.86 13.88 5.42
N THR A 171 -12.14 14.29 5.33
CA THR A 171 -12.75 15.20 6.29
C THR A 171 -13.67 14.43 7.21
N LYS A 172 -13.45 14.56 8.52
CA LYS A 172 -14.27 13.98 9.57
C LYS A 172 -14.88 15.11 10.41
N GLU A 173 -16.19 15.03 10.66
CA GLU A 173 -16.88 15.95 11.56
C GLU A 173 -16.92 15.35 12.96
N ASN A 174 -16.43 16.11 13.94
CA ASN A 174 -16.45 15.73 15.34
C ASN A 174 -17.39 16.66 16.12
N VAL A 175 -18.30 16.08 16.90
CA VAL A 175 -19.09 16.83 17.87
C VAL A 175 -18.30 16.89 19.18
N ARG A 176 -17.74 18.05 19.52
CA ARG A 176 -16.96 18.23 20.75
C ARG A 176 -17.75 19.09 21.74
N GLY A 177 -17.93 18.53 22.97
CA GLY A 177 -18.45 19.25 24.13
C GLY A 177 -19.98 19.38 24.24
N LEU A 178 -20.44 19.84 25.41
CA LEU A 178 -21.86 20.01 25.76
C LEU A 178 -22.53 21.21 25.08
N GLY A 179 -21.83 21.93 24.21
CA GLY A 179 -22.32 23.10 23.50
C GLY A 179 -22.42 22.95 21.99
N ALA A 180 -22.30 21.73 21.46
CA ALA A 180 -22.45 21.40 20.04
C ALA A 180 -21.60 22.25 19.07
N SER A 181 -20.33 22.49 19.37
CA SER A 181 -19.39 22.93 18.31
C SER A 181 -19.05 21.72 17.43
N ILE A 182 -19.27 21.88 16.13
CA ILE A 182 -18.86 20.89 15.12
C ILE A 182 -17.49 21.32 14.64
N ASP A 183 -16.46 20.58 15.03
CA ASP A 183 -15.11 20.75 14.51
C ASP A 183 -14.89 19.80 13.33
N LYS A 184 -14.06 20.21 12.39
CA LYS A 184 -13.66 19.39 11.24
C LYS A 184 -12.19 19.03 11.36
N ASP A 185 -11.93 17.72 11.40
CA ASP A 185 -10.58 17.21 11.25
C ASP A 185 -10.35 16.88 9.78
N VAL A 186 -9.28 17.41 9.21
CA VAL A 186 -8.88 17.14 7.81
C VAL A 186 -7.57 16.38 7.83
N TYR A 187 -7.61 15.15 7.33
CA TYR A 187 -6.44 14.29 7.20
C TYR A 187 -5.91 14.39 5.77
N SER A 188 -4.65 14.77 5.62
CA SER A 188 -3.99 14.86 4.33
C SER A 188 -2.59 14.27 4.37
N ARG A 189 -2.10 13.80 3.23
CA ARG A 189 -0.77 13.22 3.09
C ARG A 189 -0.23 13.44 1.68
N THR A 190 1.09 13.53 1.57
CA THR A 190 1.80 13.51 0.29
C THR A 190 3.00 12.59 0.42
N ASN A 191 3.27 11.79 -0.61
CA ASN A 191 4.44 10.94 -0.67
C ASN A 191 5.15 11.10 -2.01
N LYS A 192 6.48 11.23 -1.97
CA LYS A 192 7.36 11.31 -3.14
C LYS A 192 8.52 10.38 -2.92
N VAL A 193 8.80 9.54 -3.90
CA VAL A 193 9.87 8.54 -3.81
C VAL A 193 10.76 8.64 -5.03
N PHE A 194 12.06 8.67 -4.79
CA PHE A 194 13.09 8.54 -5.80
C PHE A 194 13.88 7.27 -5.51
N GLY A 195 14.08 6.45 -6.54
CA GLY A 195 14.79 5.19 -6.44
C GLY A 195 15.89 5.05 -7.49
N VAL A 196 16.98 4.44 -7.09
CA VAL A 196 18.10 4.07 -7.98
C VAL A 196 18.48 2.63 -7.67
N SER A 197 18.73 1.82 -8.70
CA SER A 197 19.20 0.44 -8.58
C SER A 197 20.27 0.17 -9.62
N VAL A 198 21.32 -0.52 -9.19
CA VAL A 198 22.39 -1.03 -10.08
C VAL A 198 22.23 -2.55 -10.16
N ASN A 199 22.13 -3.07 -11.39
CA ASN A 199 22.00 -4.50 -11.64
C ASN A 199 23.27 -5.02 -12.34
N TYR A 200 23.82 -6.11 -11.82
CA TYR A 200 24.97 -6.78 -12.41
C TYR A 200 24.72 -8.28 -12.51
N LYS A 201 24.93 -8.82 -13.72
CA LYS A 201 24.89 -10.28 -13.98
C LYS A 201 26.32 -10.80 -14.07
N PHE A 202 26.62 -11.80 -13.29
CA PHE A 202 27.90 -12.55 -13.30
C PHE A 202 27.73 -13.95 -13.84
#